data_d86c76d6051b54e5ce1139819c8a22b4
#
_entry.id   d86c76d6051b54e5ce1139819c8a22b4
#
_cell.length_a   1.000
_cell.length_b   1.000
_cell.length_c   1.000
_cell.angle_alpha   90.00
_cell.angle_beta   90.00
_cell.angle_gamma   90.00
#
_symmetry.space_group_name_H-M   'P 1'
#
loop_
_entity.id
_entity.type
_entity.pdbx_description
1 polymer ?
#
loop_
_entity_poly.entity_id
_entity_poly.type
_entity_poly.pdbx_seq_one_letter_code
_entity_poly.pdbx_strand_id
1 'polypeptide(L)'
;MQPALVLLQQRLQHTYSRPALLTRALTHRSASADHNERLEFLGDSVLSLAVSSLLYERLPDLAEGELSRVRANLVKQDSLHRLALTLDLPAVLRVGEGEARSGGKTRPSMLADALEALIGAVYL
;
A
#
# COMPACT_ATOMS: atom_id res chain seq x y z
N MET A 1 -9.68 -6.22 -17.99
CA MET A 1 -9.24 -5.41 -16.84
C MET A 1 -9.16 -3.96 -17.27
N GLN A 2 -9.53 -3.03 -16.39
CA GLN A 2 -9.48 -1.60 -16.68
C GLN A 2 -8.05 -1.15 -16.98
N PRO A 3 -7.85 -0.24 -17.95
CA PRO A 3 -6.49 0.23 -18.30
C PRO A 3 -5.71 0.80 -17.11
N ALA A 4 -6.39 1.49 -16.18
CA ALA A 4 -5.74 2.05 -15.00
C ALA A 4 -5.16 0.95 -14.09
N LEU A 5 -5.82 -0.19 -13.97
CA LEU A 5 -5.32 -1.32 -13.18
C LEU A 5 -4.15 -2.02 -13.87
N VAL A 6 -4.16 -2.09 -15.20
CA VAL A 6 -3.02 -2.61 -15.97
C VAL A 6 -1.81 -1.73 -15.75
N LEU A 7 -2.00 -0.41 -15.83
CA LEU A 7 -0.92 0.56 -15.64
C LEU A 7 -0.35 0.49 -14.21
N LEU A 8 -1.21 0.34 -13.21
CA LEU A 8 -0.76 0.17 -11.82
C LEU A 8 0.15 -1.05 -11.69
N GLN A 9 -0.25 -2.19 -12.26
CA GLN A 9 0.56 -3.40 -12.20
C GLN A 9 1.89 -3.23 -12.91
N GLN A 10 1.93 -2.49 -14.01
CA GLN A 10 3.18 -2.16 -14.69
C GLN A 10 4.10 -1.33 -13.80
N ARG A 11 3.56 -0.34 -13.10
CA ARG A 11 4.32 0.49 -12.17
C ARG A 11 4.85 -0.30 -10.98
N LEU A 12 4.06 -1.26 -10.48
CA LEU A 12 4.47 -2.16 -9.40
C LEU A 12 5.44 -3.24 -9.86
N GLN A 13 5.58 -3.44 -11.18
CA GLN A 13 6.34 -4.54 -11.76
C GLN A 13 5.86 -5.89 -11.25
N HIS A 14 4.54 -6.03 -11.08
CA HIS A 14 3.91 -7.23 -10.58
C HIS A 14 2.53 -7.40 -11.21
N THR A 15 2.25 -8.60 -11.69
CA THR A 15 0.92 -8.96 -12.20
C THR A 15 0.25 -9.87 -11.18
N TYR A 16 -0.92 -9.46 -10.71
CA TYR A 16 -1.68 -10.26 -9.74
C TYR A 16 -2.31 -11.45 -10.44
N SER A 17 -1.92 -12.66 -10.02
CA SER A 17 -2.49 -13.90 -10.57
C SER A 17 -3.95 -14.08 -10.18
N ARG A 18 -4.37 -13.46 -9.06
CA ARG A 18 -5.76 -13.43 -8.62
C ARG A 18 -6.27 -11.99 -8.66
N PRO A 19 -6.92 -11.56 -9.76
CA PRO A 19 -7.41 -10.17 -9.88
C PRO A 19 -8.32 -9.72 -8.74
N ALA A 20 -9.03 -10.65 -8.10
CA ALA A 20 -9.90 -10.33 -6.96
C ALA A 20 -9.10 -9.76 -5.78
N LEU A 21 -7.86 -10.18 -5.58
CA LEU A 21 -7.00 -9.63 -4.52
C LEU A 21 -6.61 -8.19 -4.82
N LEU A 22 -6.30 -7.89 -6.08
CA LEU A 22 -6.00 -6.51 -6.49
C LEU A 22 -7.20 -5.60 -6.24
N THR A 23 -8.38 -6.02 -6.66
CA THR A 23 -9.61 -5.25 -6.45
C THR A 23 -9.89 -5.04 -4.96
N ARG A 24 -9.76 -6.10 -4.15
CA ARG A 24 -9.97 -6.02 -2.70
C ARG A 24 -8.97 -5.06 -2.05
N ALA A 25 -7.71 -5.11 -2.45
CA ALA A 25 -6.67 -4.23 -1.90
C ALA A 25 -6.98 -2.75 -2.13
N LEU A 26 -7.65 -2.43 -3.23
CA LEU A 26 -8.02 -1.07 -3.59
C LEU A 26 -9.39 -0.65 -3.08
N THR A 27 -10.10 -1.51 -2.35
CA THR A 27 -11.47 -1.26 -1.91
C THR A 27 -11.51 -0.85 -0.44
N HIS A 28 -11.93 0.39 -0.19
CA HIS A 28 -12.16 0.89 1.16
C HIS A 28 -13.47 0.35 1.71
N ARG A 29 -13.58 0.21 3.03
CA ARG A 29 -14.78 -0.31 3.71
C ARG A 29 -16.06 0.48 3.38
N SER A 30 -15.93 1.75 3.00
CA SER A 30 -17.09 2.56 2.61
C SER A 30 -17.72 2.10 1.29
N ALA A 31 -16.98 1.38 0.46
CA ALA A 31 -17.45 0.93 -0.86
C ALA A 31 -18.03 -0.47 -0.85
N SER A 32 -17.57 -1.35 0.04
CA SER A 32 -17.99 -2.75 0.04
C SER A 32 -17.64 -3.42 1.37
N ALA A 33 -18.38 -4.48 1.70
CA ALA A 33 -18.03 -5.35 2.84
C ALA A 33 -16.76 -6.17 2.53
N ASP A 34 -16.48 -6.43 1.26
CA ASP A 34 -15.26 -7.08 0.82
C ASP A 34 -14.19 -5.99 0.57
N HIS A 35 -13.49 -5.62 1.63
CA HIS A 35 -12.59 -4.48 1.64
C HIS A 35 -11.17 -4.85 2.09
N ASN A 36 -10.31 -3.82 2.21
CA ASN A 36 -8.86 -4.01 2.30
C ASN A 36 -8.27 -4.09 3.71
N GLU A 37 -9.06 -4.02 4.78
CA GLU A 37 -8.49 -3.90 6.12
C GLU A 37 -7.61 -5.11 6.51
N ARG A 38 -8.00 -6.33 6.16
CA ARG A 38 -7.20 -7.52 6.45
C ARG A 38 -5.92 -7.58 5.62
N LEU A 39 -5.99 -7.15 4.36
CA LEU A 39 -4.80 -7.08 3.49
C LEU A 39 -3.84 -6.00 3.98
N GLU A 40 -4.36 -4.88 4.45
CA GLU A 40 -3.57 -3.82 5.07
C GLU A 40 -2.81 -4.35 6.28
N PHE A 41 -3.48 -5.07 7.17
CA PHE A 41 -2.86 -5.69 8.34
C PHE A 41 -1.69 -6.59 7.93
N LEU A 42 -1.90 -7.46 6.97
CA LEU A 42 -0.86 -8.35 6.45
C LEU A 42 0.26 -7.55 5.81
N GLY A 43 -0.11 -6.58 4.97
CA GLY A 43 0.86 -5.75 4.24
C GLY A 43 1.77 -4.92 5.13
N ASP A 44 1.26 -4.45 6.25
CA ASP A 44 2.05 -3.74 7.25
C ASP A 44 3.23 -4.61 7.72
N SER A 45 2.96 -5.85 8.04
CA SER A 45 4.00 -6.80 8.48
C SER A 45 4.96 -7.17 7.37
N VAL A 46 4.47 -7.40 6.16
CA VAL A 46 5.29 -7.72 4.99
C VAL A 46 6.22 -6.55 4.67
N LEU A 47 5.70 -5.33 4.65
CA LEU A 47 6.49 -4.12 4.41
C LEU A 47 7.58 -3.96 5.45
N SER A 48 7.24 -4.13 6.72
CA SER A 48 8.19 -4.00 7.82
C SER A 48 9.33 -5.01 7.70
N LEU A 49 9.00 -6.26 7.38
CA LEU A 49 10.02 -7.30 7.17
C LEU A 49 10.90 -6.99 5.97
N ALA A 50 10.30 -6.61 4.85
CA ALA A 50 11.05 -6.30 3.62
C ALA A 50 12.02 -5.14 3.84
N VAL A 51 11.56 -4.07 4.47
CA VAL A 51 12.42 -2.90 4.78
C VAL A 51 13.51 -3.28 5.75
N SER A 52 13.19 -4.03 6.81
CA SER A 52 14.19 -4.48 7.78
C SER A 52 15.27 -5.33 7.12
N SER A 53 14.87 -6.21 6.23
CA SER A 53 15.79 -7.10 5.49
C SER A 53 16.75 -6.29 4.62
N LEU A 54 16.22 -5.31 3.89
CA LEU A 54 17.04 -4.42 3.05
C LEU A 54 18.02 -3.59 3.89
N LEU A 55 17.55 -3.03 5.01
CA LEU A 55 18.40 -2.21 5.87
C LEU A 55 19.50 -3.02 6.53
N TYR A 56 19.18 -4.23 6.97
CA TYR A 56 20.16 -5.15 7.54
C TYR A 56 21.30 -5.42 6.56
N GLU A 57 20.94 -5.65 5.30
CA GLU A 57 21.91 -5.96 4.26
C GLU A 57 22.71 -4.74 3.81
N ARG A 58 22.04 -3.60 3.62
CA ARG A 58 22.66 -2.41 3.01
C ARG A 58 23.35 -1.48 3.99
N LEU A 59 23.00 -1.54 5.28
CA LEU A 59 23.55 -0.68 6.31
C LEU A 59 24.17 -1.53 7.44
N PRO A 60 25.20 -2.33 7.14
CA PRO A 60 25.73 -3.30 8.10
C PRO A 60 26.41 -2.65 9.31
N ASP A 61 26.77 -1.36 9.20
CA ASP A 61 27.51 -0.66 10.28
C ASP A 61 26.58 0.08 11.24
N LEU A 62 25.27 0.13 10.99
CA LEU A 62 24.34 0.82 11.87
C LEU A 62 23.87 -0.10 13.00
N ALA A 63 23.77 0.48 14.20
CA ALA A 63 23.21 -0.20 15.35
C ALA A 63 21.69 -0.33 15.23
N GLU A 64 21.11 -1.24 16.01
CA GLU A 64 19.67 -1.51 15.98
C GLU A 64 18.81 -0.24 16.13
N GLY A 65 19.16 0.64 17.08
CA GLY A 65 18.39 1.87 17.29
C GLY A 65 18.38 2.77 16.08
N GLU A 66 19.48 2.87 15.36
CA GLU A 66 19.58 3.63 14.12
C GLU A 66 18.78 2.97 12.99
N LEU A 67 18.89 1.66 12.87
CA LEU A 67 18.11 0.90 11.89
C LEU A 67 16.61 1.05 12.12
N SER A 68 16.18 1.02 13.38
CA SER A 68 14.76 1.22 13.75
C SER A 68 14.27 2.61 13.36
N ARG A 69 15.10 3.64 13.55
CA ARG A 69 14.72 5.01 13.16
C ARG A 69 14.60 5.16 11.65
N VAL A 70 15.54 4.59 10.90
CA VAL A 70 15.49 4.63 9.43
C VAL A 70 14.24 3.91 8.94
N ARG A 71 13.97 2.71 9.48
CA ARG A 71 12.76 1.96 9.12
C ARG A 71 11.50 2.77 9.40
N ALA A 72 11.39 3.35 10.58
CA ALA A 72 10.22 4.16 10.94
C ALA A 72 9.97 5.30 9.95
N ASN A 73 11.03 5.96 9.50
CA ASN A 73 10.92 7.03 8.51
C ASN A 73 10.48 6.52 7.13
N LEU A 74 10.88 5.31 6.75
CA LEU A 74 10.53 4.74 5.46
C LEU A 74 9.09 4.22 5.40
N VAL A 75 8.55 3.72 6.53
CA VAL A 75 7.22 3.11 6.55
C VAL A 75 6.14 4.00 7.15
N LYS A 76 6.46 5.20 7.55
CA LYS A 76 5.46 6.12 8.12
C LYS A 76 4.44 6.56 7.08
N GLN A 77 3.29 7.02 7.54
CA GLN A 77 2.19 7.41 6.66
C GLN A 77 2.60 8.39 5.57
N ASP A 78 3.38 9.44 5.90
CA ASP A 78 3.81 10.43 4.92
C ASP A 78 4.60 9.82 3.77
N SER A 79 5.49 8.87 4.08
CA SER A 79 6.31 8.20 3.08
C SER A 79 5.45 7.31 2.18
N LEU A 80 4.54 6.54 2.79
CA LEU A 80 3.63 5.66 2.04
C LEU A 80 2.65 6.48 1.21
N HIS A 81 2.17 7.60 1.72
CA HIS A 81 1.31 8.52 0.98
C HIS A 81 1.99 9.01 -0.30
N ARG A 82 3.25 9.46 -0.18
CA ARG A 82 4.00 9.94 -1.36
C ARG A 82 4.19 8.83 -2.40
N LEU A 83 4.49 7.61 -1.97
CA LEU A 83 4.59 6.46 -2.87
C LEU A 83 3.26 6.16 -3.55
N ALA A 84 2.17 6.22 -2.80
CA ALA A 84 0.83 6.00 -3.34
C ALA A 84 0.49 7.01 -4.43
N LEU A 85 0.89 8.27 -4.27
CA LEU A 85 0.70 9.30 -5.29
C LEU A 85 1.55 9.00 -6.53
N THR A 86 2.77 8.55 -6.35
CA THR A 86 3.65 8.14 -7.46
C THR A 86 3.02 7.00 -8.28
N LEU A 87 2.30 6.10 -7.61
CA LEU A 87 1.60 5.00 -8.26
C LEU A 87 0.23 5.39 -8.81
N ASP A 88 -0.19 6.64 -8.59
CA ASP A 88 -1.50 7.16 -8.98
C ASP A 88 -2.66 6.35 -8.38
N LEU A 89 -2.55 5.97 -7.11
CA LEU A 89 -3.59 5.23 -6.42
C LEU A 89 -4.94 5.96 -6.35
N PRO A 90 -5.00 7.32 -6.24
CA PRO A 90 -6.30 7.99 -6.24
C PRO A 90 -7.18 7.64 -7.45
N ALA A 91 -6.58 7.36 -8.60
CA ALA A 91 -7.31 7.04 -9.83
C ALA A 91 -7.99 5.66 -9.77
N VAL A 92 -7.50 4.75 -8.94
CA VAL A 92 -7.97 3.36 -8.88
C VAL A 92 -8.62 2.98 -7.54
N LEU A 93 -8.54 3.86 -6.54
CA LEU A 93 -9.08 3.58 -5.22
C LEU A 93 -10.61 3.55 -5.28
N ARG A 94 -11.20 2.53 -4.66
CA ARG A 94 -12.65 2.34 -4.62
C ARG A 94 -13.18 2.75 -3.25
N VAL A 95 -13.96 3.81 -3.22
CA VAL A 95 -14.57 4.35 -2.00
C VAL A 95 -16.07 4.57 -2.23
N GLY A 96 -16.86 4.60 -1.15
CA GLY A 96 -18.27 4.94 -1.24
C GLY A 96 -18.46 6.39 -1.65
N GLU A 97 -19.65 6.73 -2.17
CA GLU A 97 -19.94 8.08 -2.68
C GLU A 97 -19.70 9.17 -1.63
N GLY A 98 -20.10 8.93 -0.38
CA GLY A 98 -19.92 9.89 0.70
C GLY A 98 -18.44 10.17 0.98
N GLU A 99 -17.64 9.13 1.01
CA GLU A 99 -16.19 9.26 1.19
C GLU A 99 -15.55 9.97 0.00
N ALA A 100 -15.94 9.64 -1.22
CA ALA A 100 -15.42 10.30 -2.41
C ALA A 100 -15.70 11.80 -2.38
N ARG A 101 -16.93 12.20 -1.99
CA ARG A 101 -17.30 13.61 -1.86
C ARG A 101 -16.52 14.33 -0.76
N SER A 102 -16.12 13.62 0.28
CA SER A 102 -15.31 14.16 1.39
C SER A 102 -13.82 14.17 1.10
N GLY A 103 -13.38 13.82 -0.11
CA GLY A 103 -11.98 13.79 -0.50
C GLY A 103 -11.26 12.50 -0.09
N GLY A 104 -12.00 11.39 0.13
CA GLY A 104 -11.42 10.13 0.59
C GLY A 104 -10.34 9.58 -0.33
N LYS A 105 -10.50 9.74 -1.65
CA LYS A 105 -9.51 9.25 -2.63
C LYS A 105 -8.16 9.94 -2.54
N THR A 106 -8.06 11.09 -1.88
CA THR A 106 -6.83 11.85 -1.72
C THR A 106 -6.36 11.92 -0.27
N ARG A 107 -7.11 11.29 0.66
CA ARG A 107 -6.75 11.33 2.10
C ARG A 107 -5.48 10.50 2.34
N PRO A 108 -4.44 11.10 2.97
CA PRO A 108 -3.16 10.41 3.17
C PRO A 108 -3.26 9.06 3.86
N SER A 109 -4.06 8.93 4.91
CA SER A 109 -4.22 7.66 5.62
C SER A 109 -4.83 6.58 4.75
N MET A 110 -5.84 6.93 3.95
CA MET A 110 -6.52 5.99 3.08
C MET A 110 -5.61 5.48 1.96
N LEU A 111 -4.79 6.37 1.41
CA LEU A 111 -3.82 6.01 0.37
C LEU A 111 -2.68 5.14 0.94
N ALA A 112 -2.18 5.48 2.12
CA ALA A 112 -1.17 4.67 2.78
C ALA A 112 -1.69 3.26 3.10
N ASP A 113 -2.91 3.16 3.61
CA ASP A 113 -3.55 1.88 3.92
C ASP A 113 -3.74 1.03 2.67
N ALA A 114 -4.16 1.64 1.57
CA ALA A 114 -4.32 0.95 0.30
C ALA A 114 -2.98 0.43 -0.23
N LEU A 115 -1.91 1.20 -0.08
CA LEU A 115 -0.57 0.76 -0.49
C LEU A 115 -0.14 -0.46 0.33
N GLU A 116 -0.35 -0.45 1.64
CA GLU A 116 -0.05 -1.60 2.48
C GLU A 116 -0.88 -2.81 2.08
N ALA A 117 -2.17 -2.61 1.77
CA ALA A 117 -3.02 -3.69 1.30
C ALA A 117 -2.53 -4.29 -0.03
N LEU A 118 -2.06 -3.45 -0.95
CA LEU A 118 -1.45 -3.92 -2.20
C LEU A 118 -0.22 -4.79 -1.93
N ILE A 119 0.60 -4.40 -0.97
CA ILE A 119 1.78 -5.19 -0.57
C ILE A 119 1.35 -6.53 0.02
N GLY A 120 0.32 -6.55 0.85
CA GLY A 120 -0.24 -7.79 1.39
C GLY A 120 -0.74 -8.71 0.28
N ALA A 121 -1.40 -8.14 -0.72
CA ALA A 121 -1.90 -8.91 -1.87
C ALA A 121 -0.75 -9.45 -2.74
N VAL A 122 0.35 -8.71 -2.87
CA VAL A 122 1.55 -9.20 -3.58
C VAL A 122 2.11 -10.42 -2.86
N TYR A 123 2.16 -10.37 -1.53
CA TYR A 123 2.68 -11.47 -0.72
C TYR A 123 1.88 -12.75 -0.90
N LEU A 124 0.58 -12.63 -1.05
CA LEU A 124 -0.29 -13.78 -1.28
C LEU A 124 -0.21 -14.26 -2.72
#